data_2aec510ba96601172ee7c59b6233c58e
#
_entry.id   2aec510ba96601172ee7c59b6233c58e
#
_cell.length_a   1.000
_cell.length_b   1.000
_cell.length_c   1.000
_cell.angle_alpha   90.00
_cell.angle_beta   90.00
_cell.angle_gamma   90.00
#
_symmetry.space_group_name_H-M   'P 1'
#
loop_
_entity.id
_entity.type
_entity.pdbx_description
1 polymer ?
#
loop_
_entity_poly.entity_id
_entity_poly.type
_entity_poly.pdbx_seq_one_letter_code
_entity_poly.pdbx_strand_id
1 'polypeptide(L)'
;MIEAVGHFEDFIIGGTGSILVADTMGPQMQIYLNTPTFRNGDKTYATPRFFADLYDENGINTAGAGIGHDLMLIVDNDPKMTYLLNEYFTAANNSYQAGQVSYMMEELSNGPHSLTFRAWDLLNNSTTQTLNFIVEAGLDPSICSVTTYPNPVQETGTMNLIINYDQPDELLQTELYLYNINGQMVWSRAQENIEQVQLKISEMGLHPGIYVYTVKTKSATSKYSIATGKIIVTK
;
A
#
# COMPACT_ATOMS: atom_id res chain seq x y z
N MET A 1 25.20 -30.08 18.54
CA MET A 1 24.77 -28.75 18.93
C MET A 1 24.94 -28.70 20.44
N ILE A 2 25.86 -27.89 20.95
CA ILE A 2 26.10 -27.74 22.40
C ILE A 2 25.29 -26.50 22.81
N GLU A 3 24.25 -26.75 23.55
CA GLU A 3 23.43 -25.72 24.14
C GLU A 3 24.11 -25.24 25.43
N ALA A 4 24.55 -24.01 25.47
CA ALA A 4 25.11 -23.38 26.66
C ALA A 4 24.03 -22.58 27.35
N VAL A 5 23.54 -23.04 28.48
CA VAL A 5 22.66 -22.30 29.37
C VAL A 5 23.51 -21.73 30.50
N GLY A 6 23.54 -20.41 30.61
CA GLY A 6 24.26 -19.70 31.68
C GLY A 6 23.32 -18.75 32.40
N HIS A 7 23.51 -18.58 33.71
CA HIS A 7 22.93 -17.54 34.51
C HIS A 7 23.96 -16.44 34.75
N PHE A 8 23.60 -15.19 34.43
CA PHE A 8 24.49 -14.04 34.60
C PHE A 8 23.86 -13.08 35.63
N GLU A 9 24.61 -12.71 36.63
CA GLU A 9 24.15 -11.76 37.67
C GLU A 9 24.50 -10.31 37.29
N ASP A 10 25.55 -10.11 36.46
CA ASP A 10 26.00 -8.79 36.02
C ASP A 10 26.38 -8.77 34.54
N PHE A 11 25.93 -7.72 33.82
CA PHE A 11 26.35 -7.39 32.47
C PHE A 11 27.16 -6.10 32.47
N ILE A 12 28.36 -6.15 31.93
CA ILE A 12 29.13 -4.96 31.61
C ILE A 12 29.20 -4.87 30.09
N ILE A 13 28.55 -3.85 29.53
CA ILE A 13 28.72 -3.50 28.12
C ILE A 13 29.74 -2.40 28.07
N GLY A 14 30.92 -2.70 27.57
CA GLY A 14 32.00 -1.76 27.41
C GLY A 14 32.66 -1.89 26.05
N GLY A 15 33.09 -0.79 25.48
CA GLY A 15 33.87 -0.72 24.26
C GLY A 15 34.32 0.70 24.01
N THR A 16 35.54 0.86 23.44
CA THR A 16 35.98 2.12 22.87
C THR A 16 35.45 2.19 21.44
N GLY A 17 34.21 2.70 21.25
CA GLY A 17 33.73 3.09 19.94
C GLY A 17 34.33 4.43 19.53
N SER A 18 34.64 4.60 18.25
CA SER A 18 34.73 5.93 17.66
C SER A 18 33.45 6.70 17.98
N ILE A 19 33.53 8.01 18.19
CA ILE A 19 32.36 8.87 18.38
C ILE A 19 31.49 8.68 17.12
N LEU A 20 30.47 7.86 17.23
CA LEU A 20 29.42 7.78 16.21
C LEU A 20 28.70 9.13 16.27
N VAL A 21 28.58 9.78 15.13
CA VAL A 21 27.67 10.92 15.03
C VAL A 21 26.31 10.37 15.45
N ALA A 22 25.76 10.90 16.55
CA ALA A 22 24.46 10.45 17.03
C ALA A 22 23.44 10.77 15.93
N ASP A 23 22.72 9.75 15.49
CA ASP A 23 21.57 9.97 14.63
C ASP A 23 20.50 10.73 15.40
N THR A 24 19.97 11.79 14.80
CA THR A 24 18.94 12.66 15.37
C THR A 24 17.74 12.81 14.41
N MET A 25 17.75 12.03 13.32
CA MET A 25 16.72 12.07 12.29
C MET A 25 15.75 10.90 12.49
N GLY A 26 14.47 11.19 12.66
CA GLY A 26 13.46 10.15 12.64
C GLY A 26 13.10 9.71 11.21
N PRO A 27 12.31 8.65 11.07
CA PRO A 27 11.97 8.06 9.77
C PRO A 27 11.45 9.07 8.76
N GLN A 28 11.93 8.98 7.52
CA GLN A 28 11.28 9.62 6.38
C GLN A 28 9.96 8.92 6.13
N MET A 29 8.89 9.69 5.90
CA MET A 29 7.58 9.10 5.65
C MET A 29 6.80 9.88 4.58
N GLN A 30 5.92 9.14 3.90
CA GLN A 30 4.87 9.71 3.07
C GLN A 30 3.55 9.06 3.48
N ILE A 31 2.60 9.87 3.96
CA ILE A 31 1.27 9.39 4.34
C ILE A 31 0.22 9.81 3.31
N TYR A 32 -0.73 8.93 3.05
CA TYR A 32 -1.83 9.19 2.12
C TYR A 32 -3.02 8.29 2.39
N LEU A 33 -4.17 8.62 1.79
CA LEU A 33 -5.35 7.77 1.78
C LEU A 33 -5.56 7.18 0.38
N ASN A 34 -5.94 5.92 0.32
CA ASN A 34 -6.34 5.15 -0.87
C ASN A 34 -5.27 5.08 -1.98
N THR A 35 -4.66 6.19 -2.38
CA THR A 35 -3.72 6.27 -3.50
C THR A 35 -2.55 7.21 -3.19
N PRO A 36 -1.31 6.92 -3.67
CA PRO A 36 -0.15 7.80 -3.47
C PRO A 36 -0.30 9.21 -4.06
N THR A 37 -1.30 9.41 -4.90
CA THR A 37 -1.62 10.74 -5.47
C THR A 37 -2.53 11.58 -4.58
N PHE A 38 -3.08 11.03 -3.49
CA PHE A 38 -3.93 11.73 -2.54
C PHE A 38 -3.18 12.89 -1.88
N ARG A 39 -3.80 14.05 -1.81
CA ARG A 39 -3.18 15.28 -1.29
C ARG A 39 -3.99 15.86 -0.14
N ASN A 40 -3.33 16.72 0.63
CA ASN A 40 -3.95 17.45 1.72
C ASN A 40 -5.14 18.26 1.22
N GLY A 41 -6.32 18.05 1.80
CA GLY A 41 -7.58 18.67 1.42
C GLY A 41 -8.42 17.90 0.40
N ASP A 42 -7.93 16.77 -0.10
CA ASP A 42 -8.68 15.92 -1.03
C ASP A 42 -9.89 15.27 -0.33
N LYS A 43 -10.82 14.80 -1.15
CA LYS A 43 -12.04 14.13 -0.71
C LYS A 43 -11.88 12.62 -0.73
N THR A 44 -12.52 11.97 0.24
CA THR A 44 -12.60 10.52 0.34
C THR A 44 -13.97 10.07 0.86
N TYR A 45 -14.24 8.78 0.78
CA TYR A 45 -15.42 8.14 1.35
C TYR A 45 -15.20 7.80 2.84
N ALA A 46 -16.25 7.30 3.52
CA ALA A 46 -16.29 7.16 4.98
C ALA A 46 -15.28 6.16 5.56
N THR A 47 -14.88 5.13 4.81
CA THR A 47 -13.96 4.08 5.25
C THR A 47 -12.68 4.04 4.41
N PRO A 48 -11.85 5.11 4.41
CA PRO A 48 -10.68 5.15 3.56
C PRO A 48 -9.59 4.19 4.07
N ARG A 49 -8.73 3.74 3.15
CA ARG A 49 -7.52 3.00 3.53
C ARG A 49 -6.36 3.96 3.74
N PHE A 50 -5.80 3.94 4.93
CA PHE A 50 -4.59 4.68 5.28
C PHE A 50 -3.34 3.93 4.83
N PHE A 51 -2.38 4.68 4.30
CA PHE A 51 -1.04 4.20 3.97
C PHE A 51 0.02 5.12 4.54
N ALA A 52 1.14 4.53 4.97
CA ALA A 52 2.36 5.23 5.30
C ALA A 52 3.55 4.48 4.71
N ASP A 53 4.24 5.08 3.75
CA ASP A 53 5.52 4.60 3.26
C ASP A 53 6.61 5.13 4.17
N LEU A 54 7.44 4.23 4.73
CA LEU A 54 8.45 4.54 5.73
C LEU A 54 9.83 4.13 5.23
N TYR A 55 10.83 4.96 5.53
CA TYR A 55 12.24 4.65 5.32
C TYR A 55 13.09 5.27 6.42
N ASP A 56 14.04 4.49 6.95
CA ASP A 56 15.07 4.96 7.88
C ASP A 56 16.37 4.16 7.71
N GLU A 57 17.50 4.83 7.72
CA GLU A 57 18.80 4.18 7.52
C GLU A 57 19.19 3.24 8.67
N ASN A 58 18.68 3.50 9.89
CA ASN A 58 18.92 2.70 11.08
C ASN A 58 17.81 1.68 11.34
N GLY A 59 16.72 1.76 10.55
CA GLY A 59 15.59 0.84 10.59
C GLY A 59 14.36 1.39 11.33
N ILE A 60 13.20 0.87 10.95
CA ILE A 60 11.91 1.26 11.52
C ILE A 60 11.63 0.46 12.79
N ASN A 61 11.25 1.13 13.88
CA ASN A 61 10.80 0.49 15.10
C ASN A 61 9.36 -0.01 14.94
N THR A 62 9.23 -1.30 14.65
CA THR A 62 7.93 -1.97 14.48
C THR A 62 7.52 -2.80 15.67
N ALA A 63 8.44 -3.03 16.62
CA ALA A 63 8.20 -3.89 17.77
C ALA A 63 7.50 -3.18 18.94
N GLY A 64 7.31 -1.85 18.88
CA GLY A 64 6.83 -1.06 20.01
C GLY A 64 7.75 -1.18 21.23
N ALA A 65 9.05 -1.45 21.00
CA ALA A 65 10.03 -1.58 22.07
C ALA A 65 10.23 -0.23 22.75
N GLY A 66 9.65 -0.08 23.91
CA GLY A 66 9.60 1.18 24.64
C GLY A 66 8.17 1.74 24.74
N ILE A 67 7.85 2.34 25.88
CA ILE A 67 6.51 2.92 26.11
C ILE A 67 6.31 4.09 25.14
N GLY A 68 5.30 3.99 24.29
CA GLY A 68 4.91 5.06 23.36
C GLY A 68 5.70 5.14 22.05
N HIS A 69 6.51 4.13 21.72
CA HIS A 69 7.28 4.05 20.47
C HIS A 69 6.56 3.25 19.39
N ASP A 70 5.24 3.23 19.42
CA ASP A 70 4.42 2.57 18.43
C ASP A 70 4.28 3.39 17.14
N LEU A 71 3.99 2.69 16.05
CA LEU A 71 3.45 3.28 14.82
C LEU A 71 2.01 3.70 15.11
N MET A 72 1.79 4.99 15.39
CA MET A 72 0.54 5.47 15.97
C MET A 72 -0.19 6.43 15.02
N LEU A 73 -1.44 6.12 14.75
CA LEU A 73 -2.37 6.96 13.99
C LEU A 73 -3.42 7.54 14.95
N ILE A 74 -3.63 8.84 14.89
CA ILE A 74 -4.70 9.54 15.62
C ILE A 74 -5.56 10.29 14.61
N VAL A 75 -6.88 10.14 14.72
CA VAL A 75 -7.85 10.86 13.88
C VAL A 75 -8.47 11.98 14.71
N ASP A 76 -8.61 13.16 14.12
CA ASP A 76 -9.22 14.37 14.68
C ASP A 76 -8.69 14.80 16.03
N ASN A 77 -7.45 14.43 16.35
CA ASN A 77 -6.87 14.60 17.70
C ASN A 77 -7.73 14.00 18.84
N ASP A 78 -8.60 13.03 18.52
CA ASP A 78 -9.41 12.34 19.53
C ASP A 78 -8.63 11.15 20.08
N PRO A 79 -8.33 11.12 21.40
CA PRO A 79 -7.67 9.97 22.03
C PRO A 79 -8.42 8.64 21.89
N LYS A 80 -9.74 8.68 21.65
CA LYS A 80 -10.55 7.47 21.43
C LYS A 80 -10.37 6.92 20.01
N MET A 81 -9.91 7.74 19.07
CA MET A 81 -9.62 7.36 17.68
C MET A 81 -8.11 7.24 17.48
N THR A 82 -7.46 6.52 18.39
CA THR A 82 -6.02 6.23 18.37
C THR A 82 -5.80 4.77 18.05
N TYR A 83 -5.02 4.49 17.01
CA TYR A 83 -4.76 3.16 16.48
C TYR A 83 -3.26 2.87 16.52
N LEU A 84 -2.88 1.71 17.06
CA LEU A 84 -1.51 1.20 17.05
C LEU A 84 -1.36 0.31 15.81
N LEU A 85 -0.49 0.70 14.90
CA LEU A 85 -0.41 0.10 13.56
C LEU A 85 0.83 -0.77 13.34
N ASN A 86 1.50 -1.21 14.41
CA ASN A 86 2.69 -2.06 14.31
C ASN A 86 2.42 -3.36 13.53
N GLU A 87 1.27 -4.02 13.77
CA GLU A 87 0.89 -5.26 13.09
C GLU A 87 0.48 -5.06 11.62
N TYR A 88 0.21 -3.82 11.22
CA TYR A 88 -0.16 -3.44 9.85
C TYR A 88 1.03 -3.01 9.00
N PHE A 89 2.25 -3.07 9.57
CA PHE A 89 3.47 -2.79 8.84
C PHE A 89 3.97 -4.01 8.09
N THR A 90 4.29 -3.82 6.83
CA THR A 90 4.93 -4.84 5.99
C THR A 90 6.27 -4.30 5.52
N ALA A 91 7.36 -4.98 5.90
CA ALA A 91 8.70 -4.61 5.47
C ALA A 91 8.86 -4.80 3.95
N ALA A 92 9.62 -3.93 3.32
CA ALA A 92 10.03 -4.12 1.93
C ALA A 92 10.93 -5.37 1.82
N ASN A 93 10.97 -6.00 0.63
CA ASN A 93 11.73 -7.23 0.42
C ASN A 93 13.18 -7.10 0.88
N ASN A 94 13.57 -7.97 1.84
CA ASN A 94 14.91 -8.03 2.44
C ASN A 94 15.40 -6.71 3.06
N SER A 95 14.51 -5.86 3.54
CA SER A 95 14.86 -4.59 4.16
C SER A 95 14.24 -4.45 5.54
N TYR A 96 15.02 -4.04 6.54
CA TYR A 96 14.54 -3.55 7.84
C TYR A 96 14.42 -2.01 7.87
N GLN A 97 14.92 -1.38 6.82
CA GLN A 97 15.00 0.09 6.69
C GLN A 97 13.77 0.69 6.05
N ALA A 98 13.03 -0.10 5.25
CA ALA A 98 11.88 0.38 4.51
C ALA A 98 10.69 -0.55 4.63
N GLY A 99 9.50 0.01 4.55
CA GLY A 99 8.24 -0.73 4.52
C GLY A 99 7.04 0.18 4.44
N GLN A 100 5.87 -0.43 4.48
CA GLN A 100 4.61 0.27 4.35
C GLN A 100 3.63 -0.18 5.43
N VAL A 101 2.96 0.76 6.04
CA VAL A 101 1.74 0.54 6.83
C VAL A 101 0.54 0.60 5.89
N SER A 102 -0.37 -0.37 6.01
CA SER A 102 -1.66 -0.37 5.30
C SER A 102 -2.78 -0.71 6.27
N TYR A 103 -3.68 0.22 6.52
CA TYR A 103 -4.76 0.07 7.50
C TYR A 103 -6.09 0.56 6.94
N MET A 104 -7.14 -0.30 7.01
CA MET A 104 -8.50 0.11 6.68
C MET A 104 -9.08 0.84 7.88
N MET A 105 -9.44 2.11 7.68
CA MET A 105 -10.00 2.94 8.75
C MET A 105 -11.44 2.55 9.06
N GLU A 106 -11.85 2.79 10.30
CA GLU A 106 -13.27 2.71 10.68
C GLU A 106 -14.08 3.82 9.99
N GLU A 107 -15.40 3.66 9.99
CA GLU A 107 -16.32 4.61 9.37
C GLU A 107 -16.22 6.00 10.02
N LEU A 108 -15.91 6.99 9.20
CA LEU A 108 -15.83 8.39 9.59
C LEU A 108 -17.12 9.14 9.20
N SER A 109 -17.46 10.17 9.96
CA SER A 109 -18.59 11.06 9.64
C SER A 109 -18.32 11.88 8.38
N ASN A 110 -19.36 12.38 7.74
CA ASN A 110 -19.19 13.36 6.65
C ASN A 110 -18.62 14.68 7.19
N GLY A 111 -17.68 15.26 6.46
CA GLY A 111 -17.10 16.56 6.78
C GLY A 111 -15.57 16.55 6.81
N PRO A 112 -14.96 17.63 7.31
CA PRO A 112 -13.52 17.76 7.41
C PRO A 112 -12.96 16.87 8.54
N HIS A 113 -11.87 16.18 8.25
CA HIS A 113 -11.12 15.36 9.18
C HIS A 113 -9.62 15.65 9.08
N SER A 114 -8.89 15.27 10.13
CA SER A 114 -7.44 15.25 10.15
C SER A 114 -6.95 13.93 10.69
N LEU A 115 -5.86 13.41 10.14
CA LEU A 115 -5.13 12.32 10.72
C LEU A 115 -3.69 12.75 11.02
N THR A 116 -3.15 12.27 12.12
CA THR A 116 -1.75 12.47 12.50
C THR A 116 -1.12 11.11 12.73
N PHE A 117 -0.06 10.84 11.99
CA PHE A 117 0.68 9.59 12.10
C PHE A 117 2.10 9.86 12.61
N ARG A 118 2.55 9.03 13.57
CA ARG A 118 3.89 9.07 14.15
C ARG A 118 4.57 7.72 14.01
N ALA A 119 5.83 7.76 13.57
CA ALA A 119 6.72 6.61 13.47
C ALA A 119 8.04 6.88 14.18
N TRP A 120 8.71 5.82 14.63
CA TRP A 120 9.99 5.84 15.32
C TRP A 120 11.01 4.98 14.58
N ASP A 121 12.30 5.38 14.66
CA ASP A 121 13.42 4.54 14.27
C ASP A 121 13.89 3.65 15.44
N LEU A 122 14.92 2.83 15.21
CA LEU A 122 15.52 1.99 16.24
C LEU A 122 16.43 2.76 17.21
N LEU A 123 16.75 4.03 16.91
CA LEU A 123 17.58 4.92 17.74
C LEU A 123 16.75 5.92 18.57
N ASN A 124 15.41 5.74 18.61
CA ASN A 124 14.45 6.55 19.34
C ASN A 124 14.25 7.98 18.82
N ASN A 125 14.49 8.21 17.54
CA ASN A 125 14.03 9.43 16.89
C ASN A 125 12.65 9.22 16.28
N SER A 126 11.84 10.26 16.22
CA SER A 126 10.48 10.14 15.67
C SER A 126 10.17 11.21 14.64
N THR A 127 9.33 10.85 13.71
CA THR A 127 8.72 11.79 12.76
C THR A 127 7.21 11.72 12.88
N THR A 128 6.57 12.88 12.77
CA THR A 128 5.12 13.02 12.80
C THR A 128 4.67 13.79 11.56
N GLN A 129 3.65 13.28 10.87
CA GLN A 129 2.99 13.96 9.75
C GLN A 129 1.50 14.04 9.97
N THR A 130 0.89 15.11 9.45
CA THR A 130 -0.56 15.34 9.49
C THR A 130 -1.10 15.48 8.08
N LEU A 131 -2.26 14.87 7.82
CA LEU A 131 -3.00 14.96 6.57
C LEU A 131 -4.44 15.39 6.88
N ASN A 132 -4.87 16.49 6.27
CA ASN A 132 -6.26 16.93 6.33
C ASN A 132 -7.02 16.44 5.10
N PHE A 133 -8.28 16.06 5.26
CA PHE A 133 -9.11 15.54 4.18
C PHE A 133 -10.59 15.79 4.46
N ILE A 134 -11.44 15.51 3.48
CA ILE A 134 -12.88 15.69 3.59
C ILE A 134 -13.57 14.36 3.29
N VAL A 135 -14.37 13.86 4.22
CA VAL A 135 -15.27 12.73 3.97
C VAL A 135 -16.54 13.24 3.33
N GLU A 136 -16.89 12.69 2.17
CA GLU A 136 -18.08 13.05 1.41
C GLU A 136 -18.84 11.78 0.97
N ALA A 137 -20.13 11.70 1.30
CA ALA A 137 -20.97 10.59 0.87
C ALA A 137 -21.23 10.61 -0.64
N GLY A 138 -21.37 9.43 -1.24
CA GLY A 138 -21.73 9.29 -2.66
C GLY A 138 -20.58 9.59 -3.63
N LEU A 139 -19.34 9.55 -3.18
CA LEU A 139 -18.19 9.51 -4.09
C LEU A 139 -18.21 8.20 -4.87
N ASP A 140 -17.99 8.29 -6.17
CA ASP A 140 -17.92 7.11 -7.01
C ASP A 140 -16.63 6.34 -6.77
N PRO A 141 -16.69 5.00 -6.67
CA PRO A 141 -15.51 4.16 -6.53
C PRO A 141 -14.57 4.30 -7.73
N SER A 142 -13.29 4.28 -7.46
CA SER A 142 -12.25 4.40 -8.48
C SER A 142 -11.17 3.32 -8.36
N ILE A 143 -10.49 3.05 -9.47
CA ILE A 143 -9.35 2.15 -9.51
C ILE A 143 -8.15 2.88 -8.91
N CYS A 144 -7.65 2.42 -7.77
CA CYS A 144 -6.42 2.94 -7.14
C CYS A 144 -5.16 2.46 -7.86
N SER A 145 -5.12 1.17 -8.19
CA SER A 145 -3.99 0.57 -8.89
C SER A 145 -4.36 -0.71 -9.61
N VAL A 146 -3.58 -1.06 -10.62
CA VAL A 146 -3.63 -2.37 -11.29
C VAL A 146 -2.23 -2.94 -11.32
N THR A 147 -2.08 -4.14 -10.77
CA THR A 147 -0.81 -4.87 -10.73
C THR A 147 -0.91 -6.14 -11.56
N THR A 148 0.14 -6.44 -12.33
CA THR A 148 0.23 -7.65 -13.14
C THR A 148 1.47 -8.46 -12.75
N TYR A 149 1.29 -9.77 -12.45
CA TYR A 149 2.40 -10.65 -12.05
C TYR A 149 2.15 -12.11 -12.50
N PRO A 150 3.18 -12.79 -13.04
CA PRO A 150 4.46 -12.24 -13.49
C PRO A 150 4.32 -11.33 -14.72
N ASN A 151 5.16 -10.31 -14.81
CA ASN A 151 5.28 -9.46 -15.99
C ASN A 151 6.77 -9.08 -16.14
N PRO A 152 7.50 -9.64 -17.12
CA PRO A 152 7.05 -10.46 -18.26
C PRO A 152 6.46 -11.83 -17.89
N VAL A 153 5.60 -12.35 -18.78
CA VAL A 153 4.97 -13.66 -18.71
C VAL A 153 5.27 -14.47 -19.96
N GLN A 154 5.46 -15.80 -19.84
CA GLN A 154 5.64 -16.68 -20.99
C GLN A 154 4.32 -16.89 -21.75
N GLU A 155 4.39 -17.13 -23.07
CA GLU A 155 3.21 -17.39 -23.91
C GLU A 155 2.38 -18.62 -23.47
N THR A 156 3.03 -19.58 -22.81
CA THR A 156 2.37 -20.76 -22.20
C THR A 156 2.00 -20.54 -20.74
N GLY A 157 2.36 -19.39 -20.17
CA GLY A 157 2.22 -19.08 -18.76
C GLY A 157 0.86 -18.51 -18.38
N THR A 158 0.74 -18.29 -17.09
CA THR A 158 -0.44 -17.67 -16.46
C THR A 158 0.00 -16.40 -15.75
N MET A 159 -0.78 -15.34 -15.90
CA MET A 159 -0.56 -14.05 -15.25
C MET A 159 -1.76 -13.73 -14.36
N ASN A 160 -1.50 -13.15 -13.21
CA ASN A 160 -2.52 -12.55 -12.36
C ASN A 160 -2.58 -11.05 -12.63
N LEU A 161 -3.79 -10.52 -12.78
CA LEU A 161 -4.10 -9.11 -12.80
C LEU A 161 -4.91 -8.80 -11.57
N ILE A 162 -4.39 -7.91 -10.70
CA ILE A 162 -5.00 -7.53 -9.42
C ILE A 162 -5.41 -6.06 -9.54
N ILE A 163 -6.67 -5.78 -9.25
CA ILE A 163 -7.24 -4.44 -9.29
C ILE A 163 -7.56 -4.04 -7.85
N ASN A 164 -6.97 -2.95 -7.40
CA ASN A 164 -7.28 -2.35 -6.11
C ASN A 164 -8.22 -1.16 -6.32
N TYR A 165 -9.35 -1.20 -5.66
CA TYR A 165 -10.33 -0.13 -5.64
C TYR A 165 -10.22 0.67 -4.35
N ASP A 166 -10.63 1.92 -4.37
CA ASP A 166 -10.75 2.75 -3.18
C ASP A 166 -11.96 2.34 -2.32
N GLN A 167 -12.98 1.74 -2.91
CA GLN A 167 -14.20 1.23 -2.25
C GLN A 167 -14.41 -0.25 -2.65
N PRO A 168 -13.76 -1.21 -1.97
CA PRO A 168 -13.78 -2.62 -2.39
C PRO A 168 -15.15 -3.30 -2.25
N ASP A 169 -16.04 -2.77 -1.39
CA ASP A 169 -17.36 -3.37 -1.13
C ASP A 169 -18.44 -2.91 -2.12
N GLU A 170 -18.13 -2.00 -3.01
CA GLU A 170 -19.06 -1.53 -4.04
C GLU A 170 -19.14 -2.50 -5.22
N LEU A 171 -20.38 -2.77 -5.69
CA LEU A 171 -20.62 -3.60 -6.88
C LEU A 171 -20.22 -2.85 -8.14
N LEU A 172 -19.16 -3.31 -8.79
CA LEU A 172 -18.59 -2.67 -9.97
C LEU A 172 -18.66 -3.58 -11.20
N GLN A 173 -19.15 -3.04 -12.32
CA GLN A 173 -18.98 -3.69 -13.61
C GLN A 173 -17.58 -3.39 -14.16
N THR A 174 -16.76 -4.41 -14.32
CA THR A 174 -15.38 -4.26 -14.78
C THR A 174 -15.18 -4.90 -16.14
N GLU A 175 -14.61 -4.13 -17.05
CA GLU A 175 -14.26 -4.53 -18.40
C GLU A 175 -12.75 -4.49 -18.56
N LEU A 176 -12.18 -5.60 -19.00
CA LEU A 176 -10.76 -5.76 -19.32
C LEU A 176 -10.59 -5.81 -20.83
N TYR A 177 -9.68 -5.00 -21.36
CA TYR A 177 -9.33 -4.98 -22.77
C TYR A 177 -7.84 -5.13 -22.93
N LEU A 178 -7.43 -5.90 -23.93
CA LEU A 178 -6.04 -5.97 -24.38
C LEU A 178 -5.92 -5.50 -25.82
N TYR A 179 -4.89 -4.70 -26.05
CA TYR A 179 -4.56 -4.14 -27.36
C TYR A 179 -3.13 -4.51 -27.74
N ASN A 180 -2.89 -4.80 -29.00
CA ASN A 180 -1.53 -4.89 -29.55
C ASN A 180 -0.92 -3.49 -29.72
N ILE A 181 0.36 -3.42 -30.10
CA ILE A 181 1.08 -2.15 -30.32
C ILE A 181 0.49 -1.28 -31.45
N ASN A 182 -0.33 -1.86 -32.33
CA ASN A 182 -1.03 -1.14 -33.41
C ASN A 182 -2.39 -0.59 -32.94
N GLY A 183 -2.76 -0.75 -31.66
CA GLY A 183 -4.02 -0.31 -31.11
C GLY A 183 -5.22 -1.20 -31.45
N GLN A 184 -4.99 -2.38 -32.04
CA GLN A 184 -6.05 -3.33 -32.32
C GLN A 184 -6.37 -4.12 -31.04
N MET A 185 -7.65 -4.23 -30.70
CA MET A 185 -8.11 -5.05 -29.59
C MET A 185 -7.94 -6.54 -29.95
N VAL A 186 -7.18 -7.25 -29.13
CA VAL A 186 -6.89 -8.68 -29.32
C VAL A 186 -7.64 -9.58 -28.36
N TRP A 187 -8.10 -9.03 -27.24
CA TRP A 187 -8.85 -9.79 -26.24
C TRP A 187 -9.66 -8.85 -25.36
N SER A 188 -10.80 -9.34 -24.85
CA SER A 188 -11.62 -8.62 -23.86
C SER A 188 -12.36 -9.57 -22.95
N ARG A 189 -12.69 -9.11 -21.73
CA ARG A 189 -13.51 -9.80 -20.73
C ARG A 189 -14.30 -8.78 -19.93
N ALA A 190 -15.58 -9.06 -19.69
CA ALA A 190 -16.42 -8.29 -18.78
C ALA A 190 -16.87 -9.19 -17.64
N GLN A 191 -16.84 -8.69 -16.42
CA GLN A 191 -17.26 -9.41 -15.22
C GLN A 191 -17.57 -8.40 -14.10
N GLU A 192 -18.49 -8.76 -13.19
CA GLU A 192 -18.76 -7.98 -12.00
C GLU A 192 -17.75 -8.31 -10.89
N ASN A 193 -17.41 -7.33 -10.08
CA ASN A 193 -16.54 -7.45 -8.88
C ASN A 193 -15.23 -8.19 -9.11
N ILE A 194 -14.46 -7.73 -10.07
CA ILE A 194 -13.11 -8.29 -10.28
C ILE A 194 -12.12 -7.55 -9.41
N GLU A 195 -11.63 -8.19 -8.35
CA GLU A 195 -10.44 -7.77 -7.62
C GLU A 195 -9.18 -8.46 -8.16
N GLN A 196 -9.34 -9.71 -8.59
CA GLN A 196 -8.25 -10.50 -9.16
C GLN A 196 -8.77 -11.36 -10.32
N VAL A 197 -8.03 -11.36 -11.42
CA VAL A 197 -8.27 -12.26 -12.53
C VAL A 197 -7.00 -12.98 -12.92
N GLN A 198 -7.14 -14.29 -13.10
CA GLN A 198 -6.07 -15.12 -13.64
C GLN A 198 -6.26 -15.25 -15.16
N LEU A 199 -5.21 -14.87 -15.90
CA LEU A 199 -5.18 -14.84 -17.35
C LEU A 199 -4.19 -15.88 -17.86
N LYS A 200 -4.66 -16.92 -18.53
CA LYS A 200 -3.81 -17.90 -19.23
C LYS A 200 -3.52 -17.37 -20.62
N ILE A 201 -2.27 -17.05 -20.87
CA ILE A 201 -1.81 -16.38 -22.12
C ILE A 201 -2.11 -17.22 -23.35
N SER A 202 -1.92 -18.55 -23.27
CA SER A 202 -2.22 -19.48 -24.36
C SER A 202 -3.70 -19.52 -24.74
N GLU A 203 -4.63 -19.34 -23.80
CA GLU A 203 -6.06 -19.32 -24.06
C GLU A 203 -6.52 -18.00 -24.70
N MET A 204 -5.70 -16.95 -24.57
CA MET A 204 -5.95 -15.63 -25.16
C MET A 204 -5.40 -15.50 -26.58
N GLY A 205 -4.63 -16.48 -27.06
CA GLY A 205 -4.00 -16.45 -28.38
C GLY A 205 -2.94 -15.36 -28.53
N LEU A 206 -2.29 -14.97 -27.43
CA LEU A 206 -1.25 -13.94 -27.45
C LEU A 206 0.11 -14.57 -27.79
N HIS A 207 0.82 -13.94 -28.72
CA HIS A 207 2.18 -14.29 -29.12
C HIS A 207 3.21 -13.41 -28.41
N PRO A 208 4.51 -13.77 -28.41
CA PRO A 208 5.55 -12.93 -27.83
C PRO A 208 5.49 -11.50 -28.38
N GLY A 209 5.43 -10.53 -27.47
CA GLY A 209 5.24 -9.13 -27.84
C GLY A 209 4.83 -8.26 -26.65
N ILE A 210 4.58 -6.99 -26.96
CA ILE A 210 4.09 -5.99 -25.99
C ILE A 210 2.61 -5.74 -26.24
N TYR A 211 1.84 -5.76 -25.16
CA TYR A 211 0.41 -5.47 -25.17
C TYR A 211 0.09 -4.37 -24.16
N VAL A 212 -0.94 -3.58 -24.45
CA VAL A 212 -1.49 -2.59 -23.51
C VAL A 212 -2.80 -3.12 -23.00
N TYR A 213 -2.94 -3.20 -21.68
CA TYR A 213 -4.25 -3.47 -21.07
C TYR A 213 -4.95 -2.17 -20.70
N THR A 214 -6.28 -2.21 -20.75
CA THR A 214 -7.17 -1.20 -20.18
C THR A 214 -8.17 -1.89 -19.28
N VAL A 215 -8.19 -1.47 -18.03
CA VAL A 215 -9.25 -1.81 -17.07
C VAL A 215 -10.21 -0.65 -17.02
N LYS A 216 -11.48 -0.91 -17.28
CA LYS A 216 -12.55 0.08 -17.22
C LYS A 216 -13.62 -0.40 -16.26
N THR A 217 -13.86 0.36 -15.21
CA THR A 217 -14.84 0.03 -14.20
C THR A 217 -15.97 1.05 -14.21
N LYS A 218 -17.21 0.58 -14.15
CA LYS A 218 -18.40 1.40 -14.11
C LYS A 218 -19.06 1.28 -12.75
N SER A 219 -19.28 2.42 -12.08
CA SER A 219 -20.02 2.51 -10.82
C SER A 219 -21.54 2.40 -11.03
N ALA A 220 -22.28 2.20 -9.92
CA ALA A 220 -23.74 2.21 -9.93
C ALA A 220 -24.33 3.54 -10.46
N THR A 221 -23.62 4.65 -10.29
CA THR A 221 -24.01 5.97 -10.83
C THR A 221 -23.63 6.17 -12.28
N SER A 222 -23.12 5.14 -12.96
CA SER A 222 -22.70 5.15 -14.37
C SER A 222 -21.44 5.99 -14.67
N LYS A 223 -20.66 6.37 -13.67
CA LYS A 223 -19.34 6.93 -13.89
C LYS A 223 -18.29 5.85 -14.15
N TYR A 224 -17.25 6.21 -14.85
CA TYR A 224 -16.18 5.30 -15.25
C TYR A 224 -14.86 5.68 -14.61
N SER A 225 -14.17 4.67 -14.07
CA SER A 225 -12.75 4.75 -13.72
C SER A 225 -11.94 3.89 -14.69
N ILE A 226 -10.81 4.39 -15.15
CA ILE A 226 -9.99 3.73 -16.17
C ILE A 226 -8.54 3.68 -15.71
N ALA A 227 -7.96 2.49 -15.78
CA ALA A 227 -6.53 2.28 -15.59
C ALA A 227 -5.94 1.56 -16.80
N THR A 228 -4.69 1.90 -17.13
CA THR A 228 -3.96 1.31 -18.25
C THR A 228 -2.57 0.86 -17.81
N GLY A 229 -2.06 -0.16 -18.45
CA GLY A 229 -0.69 -0.61 -18.22
C GLY A 229 -0.20 -1.51 -19.34
N LYS A 230 0.99 -2.07 -19.15
CA LYS A 230 1.71 -2.85 -20.15
C LYS A 230 1.90 -4.29 -19.69
N ILE A 231 1.71 -5.23 -20.63
CA ILE A 231 2.05 -6.64 -20.47
C ILE A 231 3.13 -6.99 -21.50
N ILE A 232 4.13 -7.75 -21.07
CA ILE A 232 5.19 -8.28 -21.93
C ILE A 232 5.03 -9.80 -21.96
N VAL A 233 4.76 -10.34 -23.15
CA VAL A 233 4.72 -11.79 -23.39
C VAL A 233 6.05 -12.22 -24.00
N THR A 234 6.65 -13.26 -23.45
CA THR A 234 7.91 -13.87 -23.92
C THR A 234 7.67 -15.28 -24.44
N LYS A 235 8.66 -15.84 -25.12
CA LYS A 235 8.65 -17.26 -25.55
C LYS A 235 8.73 -18.20 -24.35
#